data_e657f27ef198a0e6d24ded2cb7d04ed3
#
_entry.id   e657f27ef198a0e6d24ded2cb7d04ed3
#
_cell.length_a   1.000
_cell.length_b   1.000
_cell.length_c   1.000
_cell.angle_alpha   90.00
_cell.angle_beta   90.00
_cell.angle_gamma   90.00
#
_symmetry.space_group_name_H-M   'P 1'
#
loop_
_entity.id
_entity.type
_entity.pdbx_description
1 polymer ?
#
loop_
_entity_poly.entity_id
_entity_poly.type
_entity_poly.pdbx_seq_one_letter_code
_entity_poly.pdbx_strand_id
1 'polypeptide(L)'
;MNIRKATYNDLPRLMEVFSAAKQIMRNSGNLHQWNDSYPSEDIVLKDIEDGVCHVICDENSEIIATMALIPGPDPTYSTIYKDSALTIEDIWPDDGPYHVIHRIAASEPGKGALGGFLDYTSGTIRIDTHEDNVIMHHLLHKNGFARCG
;
A
#
# COMPACT_ATOMS: atom_id res chain seq x y z
N MET A 1 -8.93 2.54 16.49
CA MET A 1 -7.80 1.86 15.82
C MET A 1 -6.52 2.63 16.11
N ASN A 2 -5.45 1.93 16.38
CA ASN A 2 -4.17 2.51 16.73
C ASN A 2 -3.15 2.25 15.60
N ILE A 3 -2.43 3.30 15.19
CA ILE A 3 -1.39 3.20 14.17
C ILE A 3 -0.04 3.46 14.84
N ARG A 4 0.92 2.58 14.58
CA ARG A 4 2.29 2.69 15.10
C ARG A 4 3.30 2.15 14.10
N LYS A 5 4.57 2.43 14.32
CA LYS A 5 5.64 1.76 13.58
C LYS A 5 5.74 0.30 14.02
N ALA A 6 6.04 -0.57 13.08
CA ALA A 6 6.29 -1.98 13.36
C ALA A 6 7.63 -2.17 14.05
N THR A 7 7.72 -3.23 14.86
CA THR A 7 8.95 -3.70 15.49
C THR A 7 9.30 -5.10 15.00
N TYR A 8 10.51 -5.56 15.31
CA TYR A 8 10.94 -6.93 14.93
C TYR A 8 10.00 -8.02 15.43
N ASN A 9 9.40 -7.83 16.61
CA ASN A 9 8.47 -8.80 17.18
C ASN A 9 7.18 -8.93 16.35
N ASP A 10 6.87 -7.96 15.50
CA ASP A 10 5.67 -7.98 14.66
C ASP A 10 5.84 -8.83 13.40
N LEU A 11 7.08 -9.22 13.05
CA LEU A 11 7.36 -9.88 11.77
C LEU A 11 6.50 -11.12 11.51
N PRO A 12 6.34 -12.07 12.44
CA PRO A 12 5.49 -13.23 12.20
C PRO A 12 4.05 -12.85 11.86
N ARG A 13 3.47 -11.91 12.59
CA ARG A 13 2.10 -11.46 12.32
C ARG A 13 1.98 -10.70 11.00
N LEU A 14 2.99 -9.89 10.66
CA LEU A 14 3.04 -9.20 9.36
C LEU A 14 3.02 -10.20 8.21
N MET A 15 3.77 -11.28 8.29
CA MET A 15 3.77 -12.31 7.23
C MET A 15 2.41 -12.99 7.11
N GLU A 16 1.68 -13.17 8.22
CA GLU A 16 0.29 -13.67 8.18
C GLU A 16 -0.65 -12.68 7.48
N VAL A 17 -0.50 -11.38 7.76
CA VAL A 17 -1.31 -10.32 7.12
C VAL A 17 -1.06 -10.30 5.61
N PHE A 18 0.20 -10.38 5.18
CA PHE A 18 0.53 -10.45 3.76
C PHE A 18 -0.03 -11.71 3.10
N SER A 19 0.03 -12.86 3.76
CA SER A 19 -0.54 -14.10 3.25
C SER A 19 -2.06 -13.99 3.06
N ALA A 20 -2.76 -13.45 4.03
CA ALA A 20 -4.19 -13.21 3.95
C ALA A 20 -4.54 -12.23 2.83
N ALA A 21 -3.78 -11.15 2.68
CA ALA A 21 -3.98 -10.16 1.62
C ALA A 21 -3.78 -10.78 0.22
N LYS A 22 -2.77 -11.63 0.05
CA LYS A 22 -2.56 -12.35 -1.23
C LYS A 22 -3.75 -13.22 -1.57
N GLN A 23 -4.33 -13.90 -0.59
CA GLN A 23 -5.50 -14.72 -0.83
C GLN A 23 -6.72 -13.88 -1.26
N ILE A 24 -6.91 -12.71 -0.64
CA ILE A 24 -7.95 -11.76 -1.05
C ILE A 24 -7.73 -11.29 -2.49
N MET A 25 -6.49 -10.96 -2.85
CA MET A 25 -6.14 -10.56 -4.22
C MET A 25 -6.48 -11.66 -5.23
N ARG A 26 -6.11 -12.90 -4.96
CA ARG A 26 -6.38 -14.05 -5.83
C ARG A 26 -7.88 -14.28 -5.99
N ASN A 27 -8.63 -14.20 -4.90
CA ASN A 27 -10.08 -14.39 -4.92
C ASN A 27 -10.81 -13.31 -5.73
N SER A 28 -10.22 -12.12 -5.86
CA SER A 28 -10.77 -11.01 -6.64
C SER A 28 -10.23 -10.93 -8.08
N GLY A 29 -9.43 -11.90 -8.52
CA GLY A 29 -8.88 -11.96 -9.88
C GLY A 29 -7.54 -11.27 -10.06
N ASN A 30 -6.95 -10.71 -9.02
CA ASN A 30 -5.62 -10.11 -9.06
C ASN A 30 -4.54 -11.17 -8.80
N LEU A 31 -4.09 -11.82 -9.88
CA LEU A 31 -3.19 -12.98 -9.80
C LEU A 31 -1.71 -12.62 -9.99
N HIS A 32 -1.41 -11.41 -10.46
CA HIS A 32 -0.09 -11.08 -11.01
C HIS A 32 0.66 -9.99 -10.27
N GLN A 33 0.01 -9.21 -9.40
CA GLN A 33 0.66 -8.09 -8.72
C GLN A 33 1.72 -8.56 -7.73
N TRP A 34 1.40 -9.56 -6.91
CA TRP A 34 2.31 -10.15 -5.94
C TRP A 34 2.43 -11.66 -6.21
N ASN A 35 3.67 -12.12 -6.36
CA ASN A 35 3.93 -13.56 -6.47
C ASN A 35 3.99 -14.20 -5.07
N ASP A 36 4.19 -15.52 -5.01
CA ASP A 36 4.19 -16.26 -3.75
C ASP A 36 5.31 -15.86 -2.80
N SER A 37 6.41 -15.33 -3.33
CA SER A 37 7.57 -14.93 -2.53
C SER A 37 7.63 -13.43 -2.21
N TYR A 38 6.72 -12.61 -2.75
CA TYR A 38 6.71 -11.18 -2.51
C TYR A 38 5.48 -10.76 -1.67
N PRO A 39 5.64 -9.90 -0.66
CA PRO A 39 6.93 -9.47 -0.13
C PRO A 39 7.59 -10.58 0.69
N SER A 40 8.91 -10.73 0.56
CA SER A 40 9.67 -11.68 1.36
C SER A 40 9.87 -11.18 2.78
N GLU A 41 10.24 -12.07 3.70
CA GLU A 41 10.62 -11.67 5.06
C GLU A 41 11.74 -10.62 5.06
N ASP A 42 12.72 -10.75 4.17
CA ASP A 42 13.85 -9.81 4.08
C ASP A 42 13.39 -8.41 3.71
N ILE A 43 12.43 -8.27 2.79
CA ILE A 43 11.86 -6.98 2.41
C ILE A 43 11.12 -6.36 3.58
N VAL A 44 10.28 -7.13 4.25
CA VAL A 44 9.48 -6.65 5.40
C VAL A 44 10.41 -6.26 6.55
N LEU A 45 11.43 -7.07 6.82
CA LEU A 45 12.43 -6.80 7.85
C LEU A 45 13.18 -5.50 7.56
N LYS A 46 13.56 -5.26 6.31
CA LYS A 46 14.19 -4.01 5.90
C LYS A 46 13.28 -2.81 6.11
N ASP A 47 12.01 -2.93 5.79
CA ASP A 47 11.03 -1.85 6.04
C ASP A 47 10.93 -1.53 7.54
N ILE A 48 11.00 -2.55 8.39
CA ILE A 48 11.02 -2.36 9.86
C ILE A 48 12.31 -1.64 10.29
N GLU A 49 13.46 -2.09 9.81
CA GLU A 49 14.76 -1.48 10.12
C GLU A 49 14.84 -0.03 9.66
N ASP A 50 14.30 0.28 8.48
CA ASP A 50 14.29 1.63 7.92
C ASP A 50 13.26 2.54 8.60
N GLY A 51 12.43 2.00 9.49
CA GLY A 51 11.39 2.77 10.19
C GLY A 51 10.22 3.20 9.32
N VAL A 52 10.01 2.56 8.17
CA VAL A 52 8.94 2.90 7.23
C VAL A 52 7.73 1.96 7.32
N CYS A 53 7.87 0.80 7.95
CA CYS A 53 6.76 -0.14 8.15
C CYS A 53 5.86 0.34 9.27
N HIS A 54 4.59 0.53 8.95
CA HIS A 54 3.55 0.94 9.90
C HIS A 54 2.46 -0.11 9.96
N VAL A 55 1.81 -0.20 11.11
CA VAL A 55 0.71 -1.15 11.34
C VAL A 55 -0.50 -0.45 11.93
N ILE A 56 -1.67 -0.97 11.61
CA ILE A 56 -2.92 -0.65 12.31
C ILE A 56 -3.24 -1.82 13.22
N CYS A 57 -3.46 -1.51 14.49
CA CYS A 57 -3.91 -2.48 15.49
C CYS A 57 -5.38 -2.22 15.85
N ASP A 58 -6.11 -3.29 16.08
CA ASP A 58 -7.47 -3.23 16.56
C ASP A 58 -7.51 -2.93 18.07
N GLU A 59 -8.70 -2.94 18.65
CA GLU A 59 -8.92 -2.69 20.09
C GLU A 59 -8.27 -3.74 20.99
N ASN A 60 -7.95 -4.92 20.46
CA ASN A 60 -7.24 -5.99 21.16
C ASN A 60 -5.73 -5.93 20.94
N SER A 61 -5.22 -4.87 20.35
CA SER A 61 -3.80 -4.68 19.98
C SER A 61 -3.30 -5.69 18.92
N GLU A 62 -4.21 -6.34 18.19
CA GLU A 62 -3.86 -7.24 17.10
C GLU A 62 -3.68 -6.45 15.81
N ILE A 63 -2.62 -6.75 15.08
CA ILE A 63 -2.34 -6.11 13.79
C ILE A 63 -3.35 -6.63 12.75
N ILE A 64 -4.06 -5.69 12.12
CA ILE A 64 -5.05 -5.97 11.07
C ILE A 64 -4.64 -5.44 9.70
N ALA A 65 -3.67 -4.55 9.64
CA ALA A 65 -3.18 -3.98 8.38
C ALA A 65 -1.77 -3.45 8.53
N THR A 66 -1.10 -3.29 7.40
CA THR A 66 0.26 -2.76 7.33
C THR A 66 0.46 -1.94 6.05
N MET A 67 1.41 -1.01 6.07
CA MET A 67 1.93 -0.31 4.91
C MET A 67 3.40 0.04 5.10
N ALA A 68 4.10 0.25 3.99
CA ALA A 68 5.38 0.95 3.98
C ALA A 68 5.13 2.39 3.52
N LEU A 69 5.47 3.36 4.37
CA LEU A 69 5.36 4.79 4.05
C LEU A 69 6.76 5.33 3.81
N ILE A 70 7.10 5.57 2.56
CA ILE A 70 8.47 5.85 2.11
C ILE A 70 8.56 7.27 1.58
N PRO A 71 9.50 8.11 2.10
CA PRO A 71 9.73 9.43 1.53
C PRO A 71 10.20 9.35 0.08
N GLY A 72 9.62 10.18 -0.79
CA GLY A 72 10.12 10.32 -2.16
C GLY A 72 11.44 11.11 -2.22
N PRO A 73 12.02 11.23 -3.43
CA PRO A 73 11.52 10.71 -4.69
C PRO A 73 11.70 9.19 -4.84
N ASP A 74 10.77 8.57 -5.54
CA ASP A 74 10.85 7.15 -5.90
C ASP A 74 11.33 7.04 -7.35
N PRO A 75 12.47 6.37 -7.62
CA PRO A 75 13.00 6.25 -8.98
C PRO A 75 12.03 5.60 -9.96
N THR A 76 11.17 4.69 -9.49
CA THR A 76 10.18 4.02 -10.34
C THR A 76 9.06 4.97 -10.78
N TYR A 77 8.93 6.14 -10.16
CA TYR A 77 7.91 7.14 -10.46
C TYR A 77 8.42 8.26 -11.37
N SER A 78 9.67 8.18 -11.84
CA SER A 78 10.20 9.16 -12.80
C SER A 78 9.52 9.06 -14.16
N THR A 79 8.93 7.91 -14.48
CA THR A 79 8.16 7.68 -15.71
C THR A 79 6.77 7.16 -15.35
N ILE A 80 5.74 7.81 -15.89
CA ILE A 80 4.37 7.32 -15.83
C ILE A 80 4.07 6.60 -17.14
N TYR A 81 3.58 5.36 -17.03
CA TYR A 81 3.14 4.61 -18.20
C TYR A 81 1.77 5.13 -18.66
N LYS A 82 1.65 5.35 -19.95
CA LYS A 82 0.41 5.84 -20.54
C LYS A 82 -0.74 4.86 -20.28
N ASP A 83 -1.84 5.41 -19.78
CA ASP A 83 -3.09 4.68 -19.59
C ASP A 83 -3.99 4.88 -20.81
N SER A 84 -4.30 3.81 -21.53
CA SER A 84 -5.17 3.86 -22.70
C SER A 84 -6.60 4.30 -22.39
N ALA A 85 -7.02 4.26 -21.13
CA ALA A 85 -8.32 4.75 -20.69
C ALA A 85 -8.38 6.27 -20.55
N LEU A 86 -7.22 6.96 -20.51
CA LEU A 86 -7.14 8.42 -20.43
C LEU A 86 -7.03 9.03 -21.82
N THR A 87 -7.68 10.17 -21.99
CA THR A 87 -7.68 10.94 -23.27
C THR A 87 -6.61 12.03 -23.30
N ILE A 88 -5.93 12.27 -22.19
CA ILE A 88 -4.87 13.26 -22.03
C ILE A 88 -3.54 12.56 -21.76
N GLU A 89 -2.44 13.29 -21.90
CA GLU A 89 -1.13 12.80 -21.55
C GLU A 89 -1.04 12.56 -20.03
N ASP A 90 -0.53 11.38 -19.64
CA ASP A 90 -0.40 11.01 -18.22
C ASP A 90 0.79 11.73 -17.61
N ILE A 91 0.52 12.58 -16.62
CA ILE A 91 1.55 13.33 -15.90
C ILE A 91 1.21 13.40 -14.41
N TRP A 92 2.25 13.55 -13.58
CA TRP A 92 2.04 13.90 -12.19
C TRP A 92 1.52 15.33 -12.08
N PRO A 93 0.59 15.62 -11.13
CA PRO A 93 0.01 16.95 -11.02
C PRO A 93 0.99 18.03 -10.58
N ASP A 94 2.11 17.66 -9.95
CA ASP A 94 3.15 18.59 -9.52
C ASP A 94 4.50 17.91 -9.36
N ASP A 95 5.57 18.70 -9.19
CA ASP A 95 6.93 18.24 -8.96
C ASP A 95 7.36 18.38 -7.48
N GLY A 96 6.40 18.67 -6.59
CA GLY A 96 6.66 18.85 -5.16
C GLY A 96 7.05 17.56 -4.45
N PRO A 97 7.46 17.68 -3.18
CA PRO A 97 7.80 16.51 -2.37
C PRO A 97 6.57 15.64 -2.12
N TYR A 98 6.79 14.33 -2.01
CA TYR A 98 5.73 13.36 -1.77
C TYR A 98 6.24 12.18 -0.95
N HIS A 99 5.30 11.42 -0.38
CA HIS A 99 5.55 10.09 0.16
C HIS A 99 4.86 9.05 -0.72
N VAL A 100 5.37 7.84 -0.68
CA VAL A 100 4.80 6.70 -1.41
C VAL A 100 4.31 5.68 -0.40
N ILE A 101 3.11 5.14 -0.62
CA ILE A 101 2.63 3.98 0.11
C ILE A 101 2.89 2.75 -0.75
N HIS A 102 3.72 1.84 -0.23
CA HIS A 102 4.01 0.55 -0.82
C HIS A 102 3.56 -0.58 0.11
N ARG A 103 3.36 -1.74 -0.46
CA ARG A 103 3.09 -2.97 0.29
C ARG A 103 1.98 -2.79 1.32
N ILE A 104 0.89 -2.11 0.91
CA ILE A 104 -0.29 -1.99 1.75
C ILE A 104 -1.05 -3.32 1.74
N ALA A 105 -1.39 -3.82 2.91
CA ALA A 105 -2.10 -5.08 3.07
C ALA A 105 -3.01 -5.04 4.30
N ALA A 106 -4.14 -5.74 4.20
CA ALA A 106 -5.06 -5.94 5.31
C ALA A 106 -5.43 -7.43 5.40
N SER A 107 -5.59 -7.92 6.62
CA SER A 107 -5.94 -9.34 6.85
C SER A 107 -7.39 -9.64 6.50
N GLU A 108 -8.26 -8.64 6.48
CA GLU A 108 -9.67 -8.76 6.14
C GLU A 108 -10.11 -7.58 5.28
N PRO A 109 -11.02 -7.79 4.30
CA PRO A 109 -11.57 -6.68 3.53
C PRO A 109 -12.55 -5.85 4.36
N GLY A 110 -12.73 -4.59 3.95
CA GLY A 110 -13.78 -3.74 4.53
C GLY A 110 -13.48 -3.10 5.88
N LYS A 111 -12.23 -3.17 6.36
CA LYS A 111 -11.84 -2.58 7.66
C LYS A 111 -11.37 -1.12 7.56
N GLY A 112 -11.38 -0.52 6.38
CA GLY A 112 -10.99 0.88 6.20
C GLY A 112 -9.51 1.16 6.39
N ALA A 113 -8.63 0.19 6.11
CA ALA A 113 -7.20 0.32 6.34
C ALA A 113 -6.58 1.49 5.58
N LEU A 114 -6.88 1.64 4.29
CA LEU A 114 -6.32 2.75 3.49
C LEU A 114 -6.76 4.10 4.05
N GLY A 115 -8.05 4.27 4.35
CA GLY A 115 -8.56 5.49 4.97
C GLY A 115 -7.89 5.80 6.30
N GLY A 116 -7.69 4.78 7.14
CA GLY A 116 -6.98 4.92 8.42
C GLY A 116 -5.53 5.39 8.24
N PHE A 117 -4.82 4.81 7.30
CA PHE A 117 -3.44 5.23 7.01
C PHE A 117 -3.38 6.64 6.42
N LEU A 118 -4.32 7.01 5.55
CA LEU A 118 -4.37 8.37 4.98
C LEU A 118 -4.65 9.42 6.03
N ASP A 119 -5.51 9.14 7.01
CA ASP A 119 -5.75 10.04 8.14
C ASP A 119 -4.50 10.24 9.01
N TYR A 120 -3.65 9.25 9.06
CA TYR A 120 -2.38 9.29 9.80
C TYR A 120 -1.29 10.09 9.04
N THR A 121 -1.30 10.05 7.71
CA THR A 121 -0.31 10.70 6.86
C THR A 121 -0.63 12.18 6.64
N SER A 122 0.37 12.94 6.18
CA SER A 122 0.19 14.34 5.77
C SER A 122 0.95 14.58 4.46
N GLY A 123 0.53 15.63 3.73
CA GLY A 123 1.16 16.01 2.47
C GLY A 123 0.70 15.14 1.29
N THR A 124 1.47 15.20 0.22
CA THR A 124 1.16 14.49 -1.02
C THR A 124 1.53 13.01 -0.91
N ILE A 125 0.61 12.16 -1.30
CA ILE A 125 0.79 10.70 -1.35
C ILE A 125 0.65 10.23 -2.80
N ARG A 126 1.61 9.42 -3.25
CA ARG A 126 1.54 8.73 -4.54
C ARG A 126 1.46 7.23 -4.29
N ILE A 127 0.62 6.55 -5.04
CA ILE A 127 0.41 5.10 -4.96
C ILE A 127 0.32 4.55 -6.37
N ASP A 128 0.94 3.40 -6.62
CA ASP A 128 0.72 2.61 -7.81
C ASP A 128 0.05 1.28 -7.45
N THR A 129 -0.66 0.72 -8.40
CA THR A 129 -1.30 -0.59 -8.24
C THR A 129 -1.42 -1.27 -9.60
N HIS A 130 -1.50 -2.60 -9.58
CA HIS A 130 -1.70 -3.39 -10.79
C HIS A 130 -3.11 -3.17 -11.35
N GLU A 131 -3.26 -3.22 -12.68
CA GLU A 131 -4.55 -3.04 -13.35
C GLU A 131 -5.61 -4.06 -12.92
N ASP A 132 -5.19 -5.27 -12.54
CA ASP A 132 -6.08 -6.34 -12.07
C ASP A 132 -6.57 -6.15 -10.63
N ASN A 133 -6.03 -5.16 -9.91
CA ASN A 133 -6.40 -4.92 -8.51
C ASN A 133 -7.64 -4.01 -8.43
N VAL A 134 -8.79 -4.56 -8.76
CA VAL A 134 -10.05 -3.80 -8.77
C VAL A 134 -10.44 -3.27 -7.40
N ILE A 135 -10.11 -3.98 -6.33
CA ILE A 135 -10.35 -3.53 -4.96
C ILE A 135 -9.57 -2.25 -4.68
N MET A 136 -8.28 -2.22 -5.00
CA MET A 136 -7.44 -1.04 -4.78
C MET A 136 -7.86 0.14 -5.65
N HIS A 137 -8.21 -0.08 -6.92
CA HIS A 137 -8.74 0.99 -7.78
C HIS A 137 -9.99 1.63 -7.17
N HIS A 138 -10.90 0.83 -6.65
CA HIS A 138 -12.10 1.32 -5.98
C HIS A 138 -11.75 2.13 -4.72
N LEU A 139 -10.84 1.61 -3.89
CA LEU A 139 -10.43 2.28 -2.65
C LEU A 139 -9.70 3.61 -2.93
N LEU A 140 -8.85 3.65 -3.94
CA LEU A 140 -8.16 4.89 -4.32
C LEU A 140 -9.16 5.95 -4.79
N HIS A 141 -10.09 5.58 -5.65
CA HIS A 141 -11.13 6.49 -6.11
C HIS A 141 -12.00 6.99 -4.95
N LYS A 142 -12.44 6.08 -4.08
CA LYS A 142 -13.25 6.41 -2.89
C LYS A 142 -12.54 7.39 -1.94
N ASN A 143 -11.23 7.30 -1.83
CA ASN A 143 -10.42 8.17 -0.96
C ASN A 143 -9.88 9.42 -1.68
N GLY A 144 -10.37 9.74 -2.86
CA GLY A 144 -10.10 11.01 -3.54
C GLY A 144 -8.81 11.06 -4.34
N PHE A 145 -8.18 9.92 -4.62
CA PHE A 145 -6.99 9.88 -5.48
C PHE A 145 -7.36 10.15 -6.92
N ALA A 146 -6.55 10.95 -7.60
CA ALA A 146 -6.65 11.18 -9.03
C ALA A 146 -5.72 10.20 -9.77
N ARG A 147 -6.23 9.56 -10.83
CA ARG A 147 -5.45 8.67 -11.66
C ARG A 147 -4.57 9.49 -12.61
N CYS A 148 -3.27 9.23 -12.58
CA CYS A 148 -2.27 9.96 -13.39
C CYS A 148 -1.66 9.11 -14.51
N GLY A 149 -1.94 7.84 -14.54
CA GLY A 149 -1.41 6.94 -15.56
C GLY A 149 -1.56 5.49 -15.21
#